data_069a57ab950677e57b2994d227b0f111
#
_entry.id   069a57ab950677e57b2994d227b0f111
#
_cell.length_a   1.000
_cell.length_b   1.000
_cell.length_c   1.000
_cell.angle_alpha   90.00
_cell.angle_beta   90.00
_cell.angle_gamma   90.00
#
_symmetry.space_group_name_H-M   'P 1'
#
loop_
_entity.id
_entity.type
_entity.pdbx_description
1 polymer ?
#
loop_
_entity_poly.entity_id
_entity_poly.type
_entity_poly.pdbx_seq_one_letter_code
_entity_poly.pdbx_strand_id
1 'polypeptide(L)'
;ANPFMWRFHAVHHSIQYVDWIAGSRLHLVDILITRSFSYIPLFILGFSNDVFYVYVVIVALQAVMAHTNVRIPFSFLKYLFVTPQFHHWHHSKDKETHDKNFAIHFPFIDKIFGTYHLPTEDWPEEMGLEDESFPKGYLKQQIYPFFNDPKNSTPTNQSLR
;
A
#
# COMPACT_ATOMS: atom_id res chain seq x y z
N ALA A 1 -5.58 2.31 10.49
CA ALA A 1 -5.37 0.91 10.08
C ALA A 1 -5.40 -0.04 11.27
N ASN A 2 -5.66 -1.34 11.03
CA ASN A 2 -5.54 -2.35 12.07
C ASN A 2 -4.05 -2.51 12.47
N PRO A 3 -3.67 -2.34 13.75
CA PRO A 3 -2.26 -2.38 14.17
C PRO A 3 -1.57 -3.72 13.88
N PHE A 4 -2.30 -4.82 13.99
CA PHE A 4 -1.76 -6.15 13.69
C PHE A 4 -1.43 -6.29 12.21
N MET A 5 -2.34 -5.89 11.32
CA MET A 5 -2.10 -5.93 9.87
C MET A 5 -0.99 -4.99 9.45
N TRP A 6 -0.92 -3.81 10.08
CA TRP A 6 0.12 -2.82 9.79
C TRP A 6 1.53 -3.38 9.98
N ARG A 7 1.76 -4.22 10.99
CA ARG A 7 3.08 -4.83 11.24
C ARG A 7 3.65 -5.54 10.01
N PHE A 8 2.80 -6.20 9.25
CA PHE A 8 3.18 -6.92 8.04
C PHE A 8 3.20 -6.00 6.81
N HIS A 9 2.22 -5.11 6.70
CA HIS A 9 2.11 -4.16 5.60
C HIS A 9 3.22 -3.09 5.64
N ALA A 10 3.79 -2.80 6.79
CA ALA A 10 4.95 -1.92 6.95
C ALA A 10 6.17 -2.37 6.12
N VAL A 11 6.30 -3.68 5.82
CA VAL A 11 7.34 -4.18 4.89
C VAL A 11 7.16 -3.57 3.51
N HIS A 12 5.93 -3.45 3.03
CA HIS A 12 5.59 -2.79 1.77
C HIS A 12 5.87 -1.29 1.84
N HIS A 13 5.43 -0.63 2.91
CA HIS A 13 5.67 0.80 3.14
C HIS A 13 7.12 1.16 3.47
N SER A 14 8.01 0.20 3.74
CA SER A 14 9.42 0.49 4.00
C SER A 14 10.21 0.92 2.76
N ILE A 15 9.58 0.96 1.60
CA ILE A 15 10.15 1.37 0.32
C ILE A 15 10.25 2.90 0.29
N GLN A 16 11.47 3.41 0.13
CA GLN A 16 11.74 4.85 0.05
C GLN A 16 11.65 5.40 -1.38
N TYR A 17 11.72 4.53 -2.37
CA TYR A 17 11.56 4.87 -3.77
C TYR A 17 10.55 3.90 -4.40
N VAL A 18 9.35 4.40 -4.64
CA VAL A 18 8.26 3.60 -5.19
C VAL A 18 8.43 3.54 -6.71
N ASP A 19 8.58 2.33 -7.23
CA ASP A 19 8.64 2.03 -8.66
C ASP A 19 7.76 0.81 -8.99
N TRP A 20 7.67 0.42 -10.24
CA TRP A 20 6.82 -0.67 -10.69
C TRP A 20 7.15 -2.03 -10.04
N ILE A 21 8.38 -2.23 -9.53
CA ILE A 21 8.79 -3.44 -8.80
C ILE A 21 8.33 -3.37 -7.34
N ALA A 22 8.15 -2.17 -6.81
CA ALA A 22 7.76 -1.93 -5.42
C ALA A 22 6.47 -2.68 -5.02
N GLY A 23 5.51 -2.80 -5.94
CA GLY A 23 4.28 -3.56 -5.75
C GLY A 23 4.48 -5.05 -5.43
N SER A 24 5.66 -5.62 -5.74
CA SER A 24 5.99 -7.01 -5.43
C SER A 24 6.64 -7.20 -4.05
N ARG A 25 7.07 -6.11 -3.39
CA ARG A 25 7.72 -6.15 -2.09
C ARG A 25 6.68 -6.18 -0.97
N LEU A 26 6.28 -7.36 -0.59
CA LEU A 26 5.25 -7.63 0.42
C LEU A 26 5.75 -8.63 1.46
N HIS A 27 5.18 -8.58 2.65
CA HIS A 27 5.35 -9.64 3.63
C HIS A 27 4.48 -10.85 3.26
N LEU A 28 4.97 -12.08 3.47
CA LEU A 28 4.22 -13.30 3.12
C LEU A 28 2.84 -13.37 3.80
N VAL A 29 2.77 -12.99 5.08
CA VAL A 29 1.50 -12.94 5.81
C VAL A 29 0.54 -11.92 5.21
N ASP A 30 1.05 -10.75 4.82
CA ASP A 30 0.25 -9.71 4.15
C ASP A 30 -0.31 -10.22 2.81
N ILE A 31 0.52 -10.86 2.00
CA ILE A 31 0.09 -11.50 0.74
C ILE A 31 -1.03 -12.52 1.01
N LEU A 32 -0.83 -13.44 1.97
CA LEU A 32 -1.82 -14.46 2.26
C LEU A 32 -3.17 -13.85 2.68
N ILE A 33 -3.14 -12.87 3.57
CA ILE A 33 -4.36 -12.23 4.08
C ILE A 33 -5.05 -11.44 2.97
N THR A 34 -4.33 -10.53 2.31
CA THR A 34 -4.93 -9.65 1.29
C THR A 34 -5.45 -10.42 0.08
N ARG A 35 -4.73 -11.45 -0.36
CA ARG A 35 -5.17 -12.31 -1.46
C ARG A 35 -6.34 -13.20 -1.06
N SER A 36 -6.37 -13.70 0.18
CA SER A 36 -7.53 -14.45 0.67
C SER A 36 -8.80 -13.59 0.68
N PHE A 37 -8.72 -12.37 1.19
CA PHE A 37 -9.85 -11.44 1.16
C PHE A 37 -10.31 -11.07 -0.25
N SER A 38 -9.39 -11.03 -1.21
CA SER A 38 -9.72 -10.70 -2.60
C SER A 38 -10.28 -11.90 -3.37
N TYR A 39 -9.77 -13.12 -3.13
CA TYR A 39 -10.03 -14.27 -3.98
C TYR A 39 -11.11 -15.21 -3.44
N ILE A 40 -11.16 -15.43 -2.12
CA ILE A 40 -12.16 -16.32 -1.52
C ILE A 40 -13.60 -15.90 -1.87
N PRO A 41 -13.96 -14.61 -1.83
CA PRO A 41 -15.31 -14.19 -2.23
C PRO A 41 -15.70 -14.60 -3.66
N LEU A 42 -14.75 -14.60 -4.60
CA LEU A 42 -15.01 -15.01 -5.99
C LEU A 42 -15.44 -16.48 -6.06
N PHE A 43 -14.76 -17.34 -5.31
CA PHE A 43 -15.13 -18.76 -5.24
C PHE A 43 -16.48 -18.98 -4.54
N ILE A 44 -16.73 -18.27 -3.44
CA ILE A 44 -18.00 -18.38 -2.70
C ILE A 44 -19.18 -17.91 -3.57
N LEU A 45 -18.98 -16.87 -4.39
CA LEU A 45 -19.98 -16.34 -5.29
C LEU A 45 -20.16 -17.18 -6.58
N GLY A 46 -19.37 -18.24 -6.75
CA GLY A 46 -19.51 -19.18 -7.87
C GLY A 46 -18.96 -18.68 -9.21
N PHE A 47 -18.04 -17.73 -9.19
CA PHE A 47 -17.37 -17.31 -10.42
C PHE A 47 -16.53 -18.44 -11.01
N SER A 48 -16.49 -18.53 -12.36
CA SER A 48 -15.71 -19.55 -13.06
C SER A 48 -14.19 -19.32 -12.90
N ASN A 49 -13.41 -20.37 -13.11
CA ASN A 49 -11.94 -20.29 -13.08
C ASN A 49 -11.40 -19.26 -14.10
N ASP A 50 -12.04 -19.13 -15.26
CA ASP A 50 -11.62 -18.15 -16.28
C ASP A 50 -11.76 -16.72 -15.76
N VAL A 51 -12.85 -16.39 -15.11
CA VAL A 51 -13.05 -15.08 -14.45
C VAL A 51 -11.99 -14.85 -13.38
N PHE A 52 -11.69 -15.87 -12.59
CA PHE A 52 -10.64 -15.80 -11.58
C PHE A 52 -9.26 -15.50 -12.20
N TYR A 53 -8.88 -16.21 -13.27
CA TYR A 53 -7.58 -15.97 -13.92
C TYR A 53 -7.50 -14.57 -14.53
N VAL A 54 -8.55 -14.11 -15.19
CA VAL A 54 -8.62 -12.73 -15.72
C VAL A 54 -8.47 -11.71 -14.59
N TYR A 55 -9.17 -11.92 -13.46
CA TYR A 55 -9.08 -11.03 -12.31
C TYR A 55 -7.67 -10.98 -11.72
N VAL A 56 -6.98 -12.12 -11.59
CA VAL A 56 -5.57 -12.17 -11.13
C VAL A 56 -4.66 -11.33 -12.01
N VAL A 57 -4.83 -11.41 -13.33
CA VAL A 57 -4.05 -10.59 -14.28
C VAL A 57 -4.37 -9.10 -14.11
N ILE A 58 -5.64 -8.73 -13.99
CA ILE A 58 -6.06 -7.34 -13.77
C ILE A 58 -5.45 -6.80 -12.48
N VAL A 59 -5.51 -7.56 -11.37
CA VAL A 59 -4.91 -7.16 -10.08
C VAL A 59 -3.40 -6.95 -10.20
N ALA A 60 -2.70 -7.84 -10.92
CA ALA A 60 -1.26 -7.72 -11.12
C ALA A 60 -0.90 -6.48 -11.94
N LEU A 61 -1.58 -6.23 -13.04
CA LEU A 61 -1.38 -5.05 -13.89
C LEU A 61 -1.70 -3.75 -13.12
N GLN A 62 -2.79 -3.74 -12.36
CA GLN A 62 -3.18 -2.60 -11.54
C GLN A 62 -2.12 -2.31 -10.45
N ALA A 63 -1.59 -3.35 -9.78
CA ALA A 63 -0.55 -3.19 -8.78
C ALA A 63 0.74 -2.61 -9.39
N VAL A 64 1.17 -3.13 -10.55
CA VAL A 64 2.32 -2.60 -11.29
C VAL A 64 2.08 -1.13 -11.66
N MET A 65 0.92 -0.82 -12.26
CA MET A 65 0.57 0.54 -12.68
C MET A 65 0.56 1.50 -11.48
N ALA A 66 -0.07 1.14 -10.38
CA ALA A 66 -0.21 1.99 -9.20
C ALA A 66 1.16 2.39 -8.60
N HIS A 67 2.17 1.53 -8.74
CA HIS A 67 3.53 1.78 -8.25
C HIS A 67 4.47 2.42 -9.28
N THR A 68 4.02 2.69 -10.52
CA THR A 68 4.90 3.32 -11.51
C THR A 68 5.19 4.78 -11.16
N ASN A 69 6.38 5.27 -11.58
CA ASN A 69 6.77 6.69 -11.47
C ASN A 69 6.28 7.52 -12.67
N VAL A 70 5.21 7.10 -13.31
CA VAL A 70 4.70 7.78 -14.51
C VAL A 70 3.77 8.92 -14.12
N ARG A 71 4.20 10.15 -14.39
CA ARG A 71 3.45 11.38 -14.10
C ARG A 71 2.56 11.74 -15.29
N ILE A 72 1.51 10.95 -15.52
CA ILE A 72 0.50 11.23 -16.55
C ILE A 72 -0.74 11.82 -15.88
N PRO A 73 -1.30 12.92 -16.43
CA PRO A 73 -2.58 13.41 -15.96
C PRO A 73 -3.69 12.46 -16.40
N PHE A 74 -4.23 11.71 -15.45
CA PHE A 74 -5.32 10.75 -15.72
C PHE A 74 -6.69 11.40 -15.84
N SER A 75 -6.78 12.75 -15.83
CA SER A 75 -8.02 13.51 -15.98
C SER A 75 -9.15 12.91 -15.10
N PHE A 76 -10.33 12.63 -15.70
CA PHE A 76 -11.46 12.04 -14.97
C PHE A 76 -11.22 10.59 -14.52
N LEU A 77 -10.31 9.85 -15.16
CA LEU A 77 -10.01 8.46 -14.80
C LEU A 77 -9.45 8.31 -13.38
N LYS A 78 -8.82 9.35 -12.83
CA LYS A 78 -8.34 9.37 -11.44
C LYS A 78 -9.46 9.24 -10.39
N TYR A 79 -10.71 9.45 -10.77
CA TYR A 79 -11.87 9.26 -9.90
C TYR A 79 -12.48 7.86 -10.00
N LEU A 80 -12.18 7.15 -11.09
CA LEU A 80 -12.70 5.81 -11.36
C LEU A 80 -11.70 4.72 -10.97
N PHE A 81 -10.41 4.95 -11.26
CA PHE A 81 -9.36 3.96 -11.04
C PHE A 81 -8.24 4.52 -10.17
N VAL A 82 -7.64 3.67 -9.36
CA VAL A 82 -6.42 4.00 -8.60
C VAL A 82 -5.29 4.30 -9.58
N THR A 83 -4.78 5.53 -9.50
CA THR A 83 -3.67 6.01 -10.33
C THR A 83 -2.35 5.91 -9.56
N PRO A 84 -1.19 6.01 -10.23
CA PRO A 84 0.11 6.09 -9.56
C PRO A 84 0.15 7.23 -8.53
N GLN A 85 -0.31 8.42 -8.87
CA GLN A 85 -0.33 9.55 -7.95
C GLN A 85 -1.14 9.25 -6.67
N PHE A 86 -2.34 8.68 -6.81
CA PHE A 86 -3.19 8.33 -5.67
C PHE A 86 -2.49 7.32 -4.73
N HIS A 87 -1.83 6.32 -5.31
CA HIS A 87 -1.15 5.29 -4.54
C HIS A 87 0.18 5.76 -3.94
N HIS A 88 0.89 6.67 -4.60
CA HIS A 88 2.09 7.28 -4.03
C HIS A 88 1.76 8.11 -2.78
N TRP A 89 0.61 8.80 -2.74
CA TRP A 89 0.13 9.45 -1.52
C TRP A 89 -0.16 8.44 -0.39
N HIS A 90 -0.57 7.21 -0.71
CA HIS A 90 -0.68 6.14 0.27
C HIS A 90 0.68 5.75 0.89
N HIS A 91 1.76 5.82 0.12
CA HIS A 91 3.13 5.55 0.57
C HIS A 91 3.86 6.75 1.18
N SER A 92 3.24 7.92 1.24
CA SER A 92 3.85 9.13 1.77
C SER A 92 4.17 8.99 3.26
N LYS A 93 5.28 9.66 3.68
CA LYS A 93 5.62 9.83 5.10
C LYS A 93 4.79 10.90 5.80
N ASP A 94 4.04 11.72 5.06
CA ASP A 94 3.25 12.78 5.63
C ASP A 94 2.19 12.25 6.57
N LYS A 95 2.12 12.75 7.79
CA LYS A 95 1.19 12.29 8.82
C LYS A 95 -0.29 12.43 8.41
N GLU A 96 -0.60 13.42 7.60
CA GLU A 96 -1.95 13.66 7.09
C GLU A 96 -2.42 12.58 6.11
N THR A 97 -1.49 11.84 5.52
CA THR A 97 -1.76 10.75 4.58
C THR A 97 -1.86 9.38 5.26
N HIS A 98 -1.53 9.31 6.56
CA HIS A 98 -1.63 8.07 7.29
C HIS A 98 -3.09 7.60 7.34
N ASP A 99 -3.28 6.31 7.11
CA ASP A 99 -4.60 5.68 7.05
C ASP A 99 -5.51 6.26 5.94
N LYS A 100 -4.91 6.61 4.80
CA LYS A 100 -5.59 7.10 3.60
C LYS A 100 -5.34 6.18 2.39
N ASN A 101 -6.21 6.30 1.39
CA ASN A 101 -6.07 5.70 0.06
C ASN A 101 -5.87 4.17 0.07
N PHE A 102 -6.75 3.44 0.77
CA PHE A 102 -6.68 1.99 0.89
C PHE A 102 -7.15 1.22 -0.35
N ALA A 103 -7.93 1.85 -1.22
CA ALA A 103 -8.48 1.18 -2.38
C ALA A 103 -7.38 0.67 -3.34
N ILE A 104 -7.55 -0.56 -3.81
CA ILE A 104 -6.64 -1.17 -4.81
C ILE A 104 -7.10 -0.83 -6.23
N HIS A 105 -8.41 -0.78 -6.48
CA HIS A 105 -8.97 -0.57 -7.81
C HIS A 105 -9.72 0.75 -7.96
N PHE A 106 -10.59 1.08 -7.02
CA PHE A 106 -11.60 2.12 -7.16
C PHE A 106 -11.52 3.16 -6.05
N PRO A 107 -10.95 4.36 -6.31
CA PRO A 107 -10.75 5.39 -5.27
C PRO A 107 -12.05 5.91 -4.68
N PHE A 108 -13.20 5.75 -5.36
CA PHE A 108 -14.50 6.15 -4.81
C PHE A 108 -14.87 5.36 -3.54
N ILE A 109 -14.29 4.16 -3.33
CA ILE A 109 -14.45 3.40 -2.09
C ILE A 109 -13.86 4.20 -0.92
N ASP A 110 -12.67 4.77 -1.08
CA ASP A 110 -12.06 5.63 -0.07
C ASP A 110 -12.89 6.89 0.22
N LYS A 111 -13.60 7.41 -0.80
CA LYS A 111 -14.54 8.53 -0.57
C LYS A 111 -15.72 8.12 0.30
N ILE A 112 -16.28 6.91 0.08
CA ILE A 112 -17.38 6.39 0.88
C ILE A 112 -16.96 6.21 2.35
N PHE A 113 -15.72 5.75 2.59
CA PHE A 113 -15.19 5.52 3.94
C PHE A 113 -14.45 6.73 4.55
N GLY A 114 -14.35 7.86 3.85
CA GLY A 114 -13.67 9.06 4.34
C GLY A 114 -12.15 8.95 4.42
N THR A 115 -11.58 8.01 3.68
CA THR A 115 -10.13 7.75 3.63
C THR A 115 -9.47 8.27 2.34
N TYR A 116 -10.23 8.89 1.44
CA TYR A 116 -9.71 9.48 0.23
C TYR A 116 -8.82 10.71 0.52
N HIS A 117 -7.61 10.72 -0.04
CA HIS A 117 -6.68 11.84 0.07
C HIS A 117 -5.93 12.03 -1.26
N LEU A 118 -6.24 13.10 -1.94
CA LEU A 118 -5.53 13.57 -3.14
C LEU A 118 -5.58 15.09 -3.13
N PRO A 119 -4.69 15.75 -2.36
CA PRO A 119 -4.83 17.17 -2.02
C PRO A 119 -4.61 18.09 -3.21
N THR A 120 -3.69 17.72 -4.11
CA THR A 120 -3.26 18.53 -5.24
C THR A 120 -2.92 17.64 -6.43
N GLU A 121 -2.47 18.25 -7.54
CA GLU A 121 -1.85 17.51 -8.67
C GLU A 121 -0.39 17.15 -8.39
N ASP A 122 0.15 17.53 -7.23
CA ASP A 122 1.51 17.23 -6.83
C ASP A 122 1.67 15.79 -6.34
N TRP A 123 2.92 15.38 -6.18
CA TRP A 123 3.30 14.08 -5.68
C TRP A 123 3.93 14.23 -4.31
N PRO A 124 3.86 13.20 -3.45
CA PRO A 124 4.52 13.26 -2.15
C PRO A 124 6.03 13.43 -2.33
N GLU A 125 6.64 14.25 -1.48
CA GLU A 125 8.09 14.51 -1.51
C GLU A 125 8.88 13.33 -0.96
N GLU A 126 8.38 12.74 0.13
CA GLU A 126 9.04 11.62 0.81
C GLU A 126 8.10 10.42 0.94
N MET A 127 8.64 9.24 0.71
CA MET A 127 7.94 7.96 0.84
C MET A 127 8.69 7.04 1.80
N GLY A 128 7.97 6.07 2.37
CA GLY A 128 8.53 5.11 3.31
C GLY A 128 7.96 5.22 4.71
N LEU A 129 8.64 4.61 5.67
CA LEU A 129 8.29 4.66 7.08
C LEU A 129 8.99 5.82 7.78
N GLU A 130 8.34 6.42 8.78
CA GLU A 130 8.98 7.36 9.70
C GLU A 130 10.01 6.65 10.62
N ASP A 131 9.81 5.36 10.86
CA ASP A 131 10.69 4.55 11.72
C ASP A 131 12.00 4.21 11.00
N GLU A 132 13.06 4.96 11.27
CA GLU A 132 14.40 4.72 10.75
C GLU A 132 15.04 3.43 11.30
N SER A 133 14.51 2.87 12.38
CA SER A 133 14.99 1.62 12.97
C SER A 133 14.49 0.38 12.25
N PHE A 134 13.53 0.54 11.32
CA PHE A 134 13.00 -0.56 10.53
C PHE A 134 14.13 -1.26 9.76
N PRO A 135 14.24 -2.60 9.85
CA PRO A 135 15.42 -3.32 9.37
C PRO A 135 15.62 -3.18 7.86
N LYS A 136 16.89 -3.02 7.46
CA LYS A 136 17.27 -3.07 6.05
C LYS A 136 17.43 -4.53 5.61
N GLY A 137 16.98 -4.84 4.40
CA GLY A 137 17.08 -6.16 3.80
C GLY A 137 15.84 -7.03 3.98
N TYR A 138 15.41 -7.62 2.85
CA TYR A 138 14.12 -8.31 2.74
C TYR A 138 13.91 -9.42 3.77
N LEU A 139 14.90 -10.31 3.96
CA LEU A 139 14.77 -11.43 4.90
C LEU A 139 14.58 -10.97 6.35
N LYS A 140 15.31 -9.92 6.77
CA LYS A 140 15.14 -9.36 8.10
C LYS A 140 13.75 -8.75 8.28
N GLN A 141 13.21 -8.14 7.25
CA GLN A 141 11.86 -7.56 7.24
C GLN A 141 10.76 -8.63 7.31
N GLN A 142 10.99 -9.82 6.76
CA GLN A 142 10.04 -10.94 6.90
C GLN A 142 9.96 -11.48 8.34
N ILE A 143 11.00 -11.30 9.13
CA ILE A 143 11.06 -11.79 10.52
C ILE A 143 10.65 -10.70 11.52
N TYR A 144 10.95 -9.45 11.23
CA TYR A 144 10.76 -8.29 12.10
C TYR A 144 9.35 -8.17 12.71
N PRO A 145 8.24 -8.32 11.95
CA PRO A 145 6.88 -8.17 12.46
C PRO A 145 6.48 -9.13 13.58
N PHE A 146 7.18 -10.25 13.72
CA PHE A 146 6.87 -11.25 14.73
C PHE A 146 7.43 -10.89 16.11
N PHE A 147 8.48 -10.06 16.15
CA PHE A 147 9.19 -9.71 17.39
C PHE A 147 9.08 -8.24 17.76
N ASN A 148 8.70 -7.38 16.80
CA ASN A 148 8.65 -5.93 16.99
C ASN A 148 7.31 -5.39 16.52
N ASP A 149 6.82 -4.36 17.21
CA ASP A 149 5.68 -3.57 16.77
C ASP A 149 6.16 -2.22 16.22
N PRO A 150 6.00 -1.95 14.91
CA PRO A 150 6.41 -0.68 14.32
C PRO A 150 5.77 0.57 14.95
N LYS A 151 4.66 0.40 15.69
CA LYS A 151 4.02 1.51 16.43
C LYS A 151 4.65 1.76 17.81
N ASN A 152 5.40 0.79 18.34
CA ASN A 152 6.07 0.87 19.64
C ASN A 152 7.56 1.21 19.53
N SER A 153 8.08 1.44 18.34
CA SER A 153 9.40 2.05 18.18
C SER A 153 9.28 3.49 18.69
N THR A 154 9.70 3.69 19.93
CA THR A 154 9.78 4.99 20.59
C THR A 154 10.57 5.92 19.68
N PRO A 155 10.10 7.14 19.38
CA PRO A 155 10.93 8.13 18.73
C PRO A 155 12.20 8.25 19.57
N THR A 156 13.33 7.92 19.00
CA THR A 156 14.62 8.17 19.64
C THR A 156 14.67 9.66 19.97
N ASN A 157 14.68 9.93 21.24
CA ASN A 157 14.72 11.25 21.86
C ASN A 157 15.95 12.02 21.31
N GLN A 158 15.78 12.72 20.19
CA GLN A 158 16.74 13.70 19.67
C GLN A 158 16.15 15.10 19.73
N SER A 159 15.82 15.49 20.95
CA SER A 159 15.65 16.91 21.26
C SER A 159 16.22 17.18 22.65
N LEU A 160 17.54 17.08 22.79
CA LEU A 160 18.31 17.75 23.83
C LEU A 160 19.77 17.83 23.33
N ARG A 161 20.05 18.82 22.48
CA ARG A 161 21.27 19.65 22.51
C ARG A 161 21.10 20.88 21.64
#